data_fa6106d941ee8888a69ff16ecae24f3a
#
_entry.id   fa6106d941ee8888a69ff16ecae24f3a
#
_cell.length_a   1.000
_cell.length_b   1.000
_cell.length_c   1.000
_cell.angle_alpha   90.00
_cell.angle_beta   90.00
_cell.angle_gamma   90.00
#
_symmetry.space_group_name_H-M   'P 1'
#
loop_
_entity.id
_entity.type
_entity.pdbx_description
1 polymer ?
#
loop_
_entity_poly.entity_id
_entity_poly.type
_entity_poly.pdbx_seq_one_letter_code
_entity_poly.pdbx_strand_id
1 'polypeptide(L)'
;MFRITLAIWLSSIAATACAADITVFAAASLKESLDENVKTFAAKSGRQVRVSYAASNALARQIENGAPADLFLSADEAWMDYVAQRNLLAQGTRRNLVVNTLVLVAPADSTLSLRIAPNFPLAAALKGGRLALANPDTVPIGKYAKAALTSLGVWSEVEKTLTRSENVRASLVLVARGETPLGIVYATDAKAEHKVKVLDSFAASLHPPVVYPGAVVAGRLNPATQALIDYLGGPEARAIWIKYGFGIAR
;
A
#
# COMPACT_ATOMS: atom_id res chain seq x y z
N MET A 1 53.51 50.93 -30.05
CA MET A 1 52.38 50.06 -30.44
C MET A 1 52.21 48.98 -29.40
N PHE A 2 51.28 49.15 -28.42
CA PHE A 2 51.00 48.14 -27.42
C PHE A 2 49.72 47.38 -27.87
N ARG A 3 49.85 46.05 -28.06
CA ARG A 3 48.71 45.14 -28.33
C ARG A 3 48.15 44.62 -27.00
N ILE A 4 46.98 45.04 -26.63
CA ILE A 4 46.24 44.52 -25.49
C ILE A 4 45.47 43.28 -25.99
N THR A 5 45.84 42.11 -25.52
CA THR A 5 45.11 40.84 -25.78
C THR A 5 44.04 40.69 -24.73
N LEU A 6 42.75 40.81 -25.11
CA LEU A 6 41.61 40.64 -24.27
C LEU A 6 41.28 39.12 -24.17
N ALA A 7 41.55 38.49 -23.02
CA ALA A 7 41.16 37.10 -22.74
C ALA A 7 39.72 37.05 -22.29
N ILE A 8 38.82 36.50 -23.13
CA ILE A 8 37.41 36.25 -22.79
C ILE A 8 37.35 34.94 -22.03
N TRP A 9 37.05 35.01 -20.73
CA TRP A 9 36.75 33.85 -19.93
C TRP A 9 35.28 33.45 -20.17
N LEU A 10 35.02 32.33 -20.89
CA LEU A 10 33.72 31.71 -20.96
C LEU A 10 33.47 30.95 -19.63
N SER A 11 32.69 31.56 -18.73
CA SER A 11 32.13 30.86 -17.56
C SER A 11 31.03 29.92 -18.02
N SER A 12 31.31 28.63 -18.09
CA SER A 12 30.28 27.58 -18.28
C SER A 12 29.36 27.52 -17.02
N ILE A 13 28.20 28.15 -17.10
CA ILE A 13 27.12 27.95 -16.11
C ILE A 13 26.61 26.53 -16.34
N ALA A 14 27.06 25.58 -15.53
CA ALA A 14 26.42 24.26 -15.44
C ALA A 14 25.02 24.48 -14.86
N ALA A 15 24.01 24.47 -15.73
CA ALA A 15 22.62 24.40 -15.31
C ALA A 15 22.44 23.08 -14.55
N THR A 16 22.38 23.13 -13.24
CA THR A 16 21.88 22.02 -12.42
C THR A 16 20.44 21.79 -12.84
N ALA A 17 20.21 20.84 -13.73
CA ALA A 17 18.87 20.36 -14.03
C ALA A 17 18.25 19.88 -12.71
N CYS A 18 17.35 20.67 -12.14
CA CYS A 18 16.55 20.27 -10.99
C CYS A 18 15.81 18.99 -11.41
N ALA A 19 16.21 17.86 -10.84
CA ALA A 19 15.58 16.59 -11.15
C ALA A 19 14.11 16.69 -10.77
N ALA A 20 13.21 16.49 -11.75
CA ALA A 20 11.76 16.59 -11.51
C ALA A 20 11.35 15.64 -10.38
N ASP A 21 10.62 16.18 -9.41
CA ASP A 21 10.05 15.39 -8.31
C ASP A 21 9.07 14.35 -8.88
N ILE A 22 9.10 13.15 -8.30
CA ILE A 22 8.16 12.08 -8.65
C ILE A 22 7.10 12.00 -7.57
N THR A 23 5.83 12.02 -7.94
CA THR A 23 4.69 11.86 -7.03
C THR A 23 4.12 10.45 -7.14
N VAL A 24 4.13 9.70 -6.03
CA VAL A 24 3.60 8.34 -5.95
C VAL A 24 2.32 8.34 -5.12
N PHE A 25 1.25 7.76 -5.67
CA PHE A 25 0.05 7.44 -4.93
C PHE A 25 0.10 5.98 -4.53
N ALA A 26 0.15 5.68 -3.24
CA ALA A 26 0.39 4.33 -2.74
C ALA A 26 -0.61 3.89 -1.68
N ALA A 27 -1.00 2.63 -1.72
CA ALA A 27 -1.81 2.01 -0.69
C ALA A 27 -1.17 2.19 0.71
N ALA A 28 -1.97 2.57 1.70
CA ALA A 28 -1.50 2.93 3.04
C ALA A 28 -0.66 1.84 3.74
N SER A 29 -0.93 0.57 3.43
CA SER A 29 -0.18 -0.58 3.95
C SER A 29 1.27 -0.68 3.44
N LEU A 30 1.64 0.07 2.39
CA LEU A 30 3.01 0.09 1.86
C LEU A 30 3.93 1.06 2.61
N LYS A 31 3.38 1.90 3.51
CA LYS A 31 4.06 3.10 4.00
C LYS A 31 5.52 2.86 4.43
N GLU A 32 5.78 2.06 5.42
CA GLU A 32 7.13 1.91 6.00
C GLU A 32 8.13 1.35 4.99
N SER A 33 7.70 0.33 4.25
CA SER A 33 8.54 -0.33 3.25
C SER A 33 8.78 0.55 2.02
N LEU A 34 7.76 1.30 1.58
CA LEU A 34 7.92 2.21 0.44
C LEU A 34 8.73 3.44 0.83
N ASP A 35 8.58 3.99 2.04
CA ASP A 35 9.40 5.09 2.53
C ASP A 35 10.91 4.73 2.50
N GLU A 36 11.29 3.50 2.93
CA GLU A 36 12.67 3.03 2.84
C GLU A 36 13.11 2.84 1.38
N ASN A 37 12.24 2.27 0.53
CA ASN A 37 12.53 2.10 -0.89
C ASN A 37 12.77 3.43 -1.61
N VAL A 38 11.89 4.41 -1.42
CA VAL A 38 12.04 5.71 -2.08
C VAL A 38 13.24 6.49 -1.54
N LYS A 39 13.56 6.35 -0.26
CA LYS A 39 14.78 6.94 0.32
C LYS A 39 16.03 6.34 -0.33
N THR A 40 16.07 5.02 -0.51
CA THR A 40 17.19 4.32 -1.15
C THR A 40 17.31 4.72 -2.63
N PHE A 41 16.18 4.78 -3.35
CA PHE A 41 16.14 5.23 -4.73
C PHE A 41 16.61 6.69 -4.87
N ALA A 42 16.12 7.58 -4.00
CA ALA A 42 16.50 8.99 -4.00
C ALA A 42 18.01 9.19 -3.80
N ALA A 43 18.61 8.46 -2.86
CA ALA A 43 20.04 8.52 -2.58
C ALA A 43 20.91 8.12 -3.80
N LYS A 44 20.42 7.19 -4.64
CA LYS A 44 21.13 6.70 -5.82
C LYS A 44 20.90 7.54 -7.07
N SER A 45 19.67 8.01 -7.25
CA SER A 45 19.25 8.70 -8.47
C SER A 45 19.38 10.22 -8.39
N GLY A 46 19.57 10.78 -7.19
CA GLY A 46 19.52 12.22 -6.93
C GLY A 46 18.11 12.83 -7.08
N ARG A 47 17.06 12.02 -7.21
CA ARG A 47 15.70 12.47 -7.46
C ARG A 47 14.89 12.51 -6.17
N GLN A 48 14.00 13.50 -6.03
CA GLN A 48 13.04 13.55 -4.94
C GLN A 48 11.79 12.72 -5.30
N VAL A 49 11.31 11.94 -4.34
CA VAL A 49 10.07 11.16 -4.48
C VAL A 49 9.14 11.54 -3.33
N ARG A 50 7.95 12.00 -3.66
CA ARG A 50 6.88 12.31 -2.70
C ARG A 50 5.82 11.22 -2.75
N VAL A 51 5.40 10.71 -1.61
CA VAL A 51 4.41 9.65 -1.54
C VAL A 51 3.17 10.11 -0.79
N SER A 52 2.00 9.94 -1.42
CA SER A 52 0.69 10.12 -0.78
C SER A 52 0.09 8.76 -0.47
N TYR A 53 -0.25 8.53 0.79
CA TYR A 53 -0.78 7.27 1.29
C TYR A 53 -2.28 7.37 1.58
N ALA A 54 -3.07 6.49 0.96
CA ALA A 54 -4.50 6.34 1.24
C ALA A 54 -4.99 4.94 0.84
N ALA A 55 -6.27 4.67 0.93
CA ALA A 55 -6.85 3.46 0.35
C ALA A 55 -6.80 3.50 -1.18
N SER A 56 -6.58 2.34 -1.83
CA SER A 56 -6.42 2.25 -3.28
C SER A 56 -7.64 2.78 -4.05
N ASN A 57 -8.86 2.59 -3.52
CA ASN A 57 -10.08 3.14 -4.12
C ASN A 57 -10.10 4.67 -4.14
N ALA A 58 -9.65 5.31 -3.06
CA ALA A 58 -9.58 6.77 -2.98
C ALA A 58 -8.54 7.33 -3.96
N LEU A 59 -7.35 6.72 -4.00
CA LEU A 59 -6.27 7.11 -4.91
C LEU A 59 -6.64 6.90 -6.38
N ALA A 60 -7.27 5.77 -6.72
CA ALA A 60 -7.74 5.48 -8.07
C ALA A 60 -8.74 6.54 -8.56
N ARG A 61 -9.68 6.95 -7.69
CA ARG A 61 -10.62 8.03 -8.03
C ARG A 61 -9.96 9.41 -8.10
N GLN A 62 -8.95 9.70 -7.29
CA GLN A 62 -8.17 10.93 -7.43
C GLN A 62 -7.44 10.98 -8.77
N ILE A 63 -6.86 9.85 -9.22
CA ILE A 63 -6.23 9.74 -10.55
C ILE A 63 -7.28 9.95 -11.66
N GLU A 64 -8.45 9.33 -11.56
CA GLU A 64 -9.56 9.53 -12.50
C GLU A 64 -9.96 11.00 -12.61
N ASN A 65 -9.94 11.73 -11.49
CA ASN A 65 -10.25 13.15 -11.42
C ASN A 65 -9.05 14.08 -11.74
N GLY A 66 -7.96 13.54 -12.32
CA GLY A 66 -6.82 14.30 -12.80
C GLY A 66 -5.80 14.70 -11.73
N ALA A 67 -5.80 14.08 -10.55
CA ALA A 67 -4.76 14.34 -9.55
C ALA A 67 -3.36 14.02 -10.11
N PRO A 68 -2.34 14.84 -9.79
CA PRO A 68 -1.01 14.79 -10.41
C PRO A 68 -0.14 13.66 -9.84
N ALA A 69 -0.60 12.41 -9.95
CA ALA A 69 0.19 11.24 -9.62
C ALA A 69 1.05 10.82 -10.83
N ASP A 70 2.29 10.46 -10.58
CA ASP A 70 3.18 9.88 -11.58
C ASP A 70 3.15 8.36 -11.56
N LEU A 71 3.09 7.75 -10.36
CA LEU A 71 2.92 6.31 -10.16
C LEU A 71 1.71 6.03 -9.27
N PHE A 72 1.05 4.90 -9.54
CA PHE A 72 0.01 4.33 -8.69
C PHE A 72 0.40 2.94 -8.21
N LEU A 73 0.36 2.71 -6.89
CA LEU A 73 0.64 1.43 -6.24
C LEU A 73 -0.61 1.00 -5.46
N SER A 74 -1.32 -0.01 -5.96
CA SER A 74 -2.59 -0.50 -5.39
C SER A 74 -2.37 -1.69 -4.47
N ALA A 75 -3.26 -1.90 -3.50
CA ALA A 75 -3.31 -3.09 -2.64
C ALA A 75 -4.26 -4.18 -3.19
N ASP A 76 -4.82 -3.98 -4.37
CA ASP A 76 -5.54 -5.01 -5.13
C ASP A 76 -5.42 -4.76 -6.64
N GLU A 77 -5.66 -5.81 -7.41
CA GLU A 77 -5.67 -5.72 -8.87
C GLU A 77 -6.92 -4.99 -9.37
N ALA A 78 -8.05 -5.10 -8.67
CA ALA A 78 -9.33 -4.52 -9.12
C ALA A 78 -9.27 -2.98 -9.25
N TRP A 79 -8.62 -2.28 -8.32
CA TRP A 79 -8.45 -0.83 -8.42
C TRP A 79 -7.37 -0.43 -9.44
N MET A 80 -6.37 -1.27 -9.68
CA MET A 80 -5.44 -1.09 -10.80
C MET A 80 -6.16 -1.28 -12.14
N ASP A 81 -7.01 -2.32 -12.27
CA ASP A 81 -7.83 -2.57 -13.45
C ASP A 81 -8.83 -1.41 -13.70
N TYR A 82 -9.42 -0.87 -12.64
CA TYR A 82 -10.30 0.30 -12.71
C TYR A 82 -9.63 1.49 -13.41
N VAL A 83 -8.38 1.79 -13.04
CA VAL A 83 -7.58 2.87 -13.64
C VAL A 83 -7.15 2.50 -15.07
N ALA A 84 -6.76 1.24 -15.30
CA ALA A 84 -6.36 0.72 -16.62
C ALA A 84 -7.50 0.79 -17.65
N GLN A 85 -8.72 0.36 -17.27
CA GLN A 85 -9.91 0.39 -18.14
C GLN A 85 -10.31 1.80 -18.58
N ARG A 86 -9.84 2.82 -17.88
CA ARG A 86 -10.04 4.23 -18.22
C ARG A 86 -8.87 4.84 -19.00
N ASN A 87 -7.94 3.99 -19.45
CA ASN A 87 -6.74 4.40 -20.18
C ASN A 87 -5.85 5.39 -19.39
N LEU A 88 -5.87 5.31 -18.05
CA LEU A 88 -5.13 6.19 -17.15
C LEU A 88 -3.77 5.60 -16.71
N LEU A 89 -3.33 4.49 -17.29
CA LEU A 89 -2.01 3.90 -17.07
C LEU A 89 -1.18 3.96 -18.36
N ALA A 90 0.12 4.20 -18.21
CA ALA A 90 1.08 4.07 -19.29
C ALA A 90 1.25 2.59 -19.65
N GLN A 91 1.08 2.27 -20.93
CA GLN A 91 1.17 0.89 -21.43
C GLN A 91 2.53 0.24 -21.10
N GLY A 92 2.52 -1.05 -20.76
CA GLY A 92 3.73 -1.83 -20.51
C GLY A 92 4.42 -1.55 -19.17
N THR A 93 3.90 -0.62 -18.35
CA THR A 93 4.54 -0.26 -17.07
C THR A 93 4.01 -1.03 -15.86
N ARG A 94 2.82 -1.67 -15.98
CA ARG A 94 2.23 -2.44 -14.87
C ARG A 94 3.12 -3.61 -14.47
N ARG A 95 3.36 -3.73 -13.16
CA ARG A 95 4.13 -4.81 -12.54
C ARG A 95 3.43 -5.26 -11.26
N ASN A 96 3.37 -6.55 -10.99
CA ASN A 96 3.02 -7.07 -9.67
C ASN A 96 4.27 -7.02 -8.80
N LEU A 97 4.23 -6.23 -7.73
CA LEU A 97 5.41 -5.95 -6.91
C LEU A 97 5.52 -6.94 -5.74
N VAL A 98 4.49 -6.98 -4.92
CA VAL A 98 4.47 -7.74 -3.67
C VAL A 98 3.12 -8.41 -3.42
N VAL A 99 3.12 -9.38 -2.49
CA VAL A 99 1.91 -10.03 -1.96
C VAL A 99 1.85 -9.89 -0.45
N ASN A 100 0.67 -10.07 0.13
CA ASN A 100 0.46 -9.94 1.57
C ASN A 100 -0.51 -11.01 2.09
N THR A 101 -0.67 -11.06 3.41
CA THR A 101 -1.58 -12.01 4.10
C THR A 101 -2.52 -11.22 5.01
N LEU A 102 -3.76 -11.68 5.14
CA LEU A 102 -4.71 -11.15 6.10
C LEU A 102 -4.48 -11.78 7.47
N VAL A 103 -4.59 -10.96 8.52
CA VAL A 103 -4.50 -11.41 9.90
C VAL A 103 -5.62 -10.84 10.75
N LEU A 104 -6.07 -11.62 11.74
CA LEU A 104 -6.94 -11.19 12.82
C LEU A 104 -6.06 -10.66 13.95
N VAL A 105 -6.31 -9.44 14.39
CA VAL A 105 -5.54 -8.77 15.44
C VAL A 105 -6.41 -8.35 16.62
N ALA A 106 -5.79 -8.27 17.78
CA ALA A 106 -6.34 -7.72 19.01
C ALA A 106 -5.35 -6.71 19.62
N PRO A 107 -5.75 -5.87 20.62
CA PRO A 107 -4.81 -5.10 21.42
C PRO A 107 -3.71 -6.00 22.00
N ALA A 108 -2.49 -5.50 22.14
CA ALA A 108 -1.34 -6.29 22.55
C ALA A 108 -1.50 -6.91 23.95
N ASP A 109 -2.21 -6.23 24.85
CA ASP A 109 -2.51 -6.65 26.23
C ASP A 109 -3.77 -7.55 26.34
N SER A 110 -4.51 -7.76 25.24
CA SER A 110 -5.70 -8.61 25.22
C SER A 110 -5.34 -10.04 25.63
N THR A 111 -6.15 -10.65 26.48
CA THR A 111 -6.02 -12.08 26.84
C THR A 111 -6.74 -13.01 25.87
N LEU A 112 -7.36 -12.45 24.83
CA LEU A 112 -8.14 -13.23 23.86
C LEU A 112 -7.21 -14.17 23.08
N SER A 113 -7.67 -15.41 22.93
CA SER A 113 -7.12 -16.41 22.02
C SER A 113 -8.26 -16.88 21.10
N LEU A 114 -8.07 -16.80 19.80
CA LEU A 114 -9.06 -17.17 18.80
C LEU A 114 -8.35 -17.76 17.59
N ARG A 115 -8.82 -18.93 17.13
CA ARG A 115 -8.33 -19.56 15.91
C ARG A 115 -9.33 -19.41 14.79
N ILE A 116 -8.85 -19.11 13.61
CA ILE A 116 -9.66 -18.99 12.40
C ILE A 116 -9.95 -20.39 11.85
N ALA A 117 -11.22 -20.75 11.82
CA ALA A 117 -11.75 -22.01 11.31
C ALA A 117 -13.18 -21.78 10.75
N PRO A 118 -13.73 -22.70 9.96
CA PRO A 118 -15.13 -22.62 9.58
C PRO A 118 -16.04 -22.42 10.81
N ASN A 119 -16.93 -21.46 10.74
CA ASN A 119 -17.89 -21.09 11.81
C ASN A 119 -17.24 -20.76 13.17
N PHE A 120 -16.01 -20.23 13.17
CA PHE A 120 -15.35 -19.83 14.42
C PHE A 120 -16.14 -18.70 15.14
N PRO A 121 -16.14 -18.64 16.47
CA PRO A 121 -17.04 -17.80 17.26
C PRO A 121 -16.63 -16.32 17.25
N LEU A 122 -16.53 -15.71 16.05
CA LEU A 122 -16.04 -14.34 15.87
C LEU A 122 -16.99 -13.33 16.55
N ALA A 123 -18.29 -13.46 16.36
CA ALA A 123 -19.28 -12.55 16.95
C ALA A 123 -19.25 -12.62 18.49
N ALA A 124 -19.17 -13.84 19.06
CA ALA A 124 -19.05 -14.01 20.51
C ALA A 124 -17.74 -13.42 21.06
N ALA A 125 -16.64 -13.53 20.31
CA ALA A 125 -15.35 -12.98 20.70
C ALA A 125 -15.34 -11.44 20.74
N LEU A 126 -16.23 -10.77 20.03
CA LEU A 126 -16.40 -9.32 20.12
C LEU A 126 -16.99 -8.85 21.45
N LYS A 127 -17.64 -9.72 22.24
CA LYS A 127 -18.24 -9.40 23.55
C LYS A 127 -19.15 -8.16 23.51
N GLY A 128 -19.94 -8.01 22.45
CA GLY A 128 -20.78 -6.83 22.22
C GLY A 128 -20.06 -5.61 21.63
N GLY A 129 -18.72 -5.66 21.48
CA GLY A 129 -17.96 -4.67 20.77
C GLY A 129 -18.07 -4.78 19.25
N ARG A 130 -17.24 -4.04 18.52
CA ARG A 130 -17.26 -3.97 17.05
C ARG A 130 -15.98 -4.54 16.46
N LEU A 131 -16.07 -5.08 15.24
CA LEU A 131 -14.90 -5.51 14.46
C LEU A 131 -14.37 -4.32 13.64
N ALA A 132 -13.11 -3.92 13.87
CA ALA A 132 -12.47 -2.93 13.04
C ALA A 132 -12.16 -3.52 11.66
N LEU A 133 -12.72 -2.95 10.62
CA LEU A 133 -12.49 -3.35 9.24
C LEU A 133 -12.65 -2.13 8.32
N ALA A 134 -11.72 -1.95 7.37
CA ALA A 134 -11.92 -0.96 6.34
C ALA A 134 -13.14 -1.33 5.48
N ASN A 135 -13.77 -0.33 4.85
CA ASN A 135 -15.04 -0.51 4.14
C ASN A 135 -15.02 -1.77 3.25
N PRO A 136 -15.85 -2.78 3.52
CA PRO A 136 -15.83 -4.09 2.84
C PRO A 136 -16.32 -4.05 1.38
N ASP A 137 -16.91 -2.95 0.96
CA ASP A 137 -17.46 -2.82 -0.39
C ASP A 137 -16.49 -2.13 -1.35
N THR A 138 -15.55 -1.32 -0.82
CA THR A 138 -14.68 -0.48 -1.66
C THR A 138 -13.19 -0.59 -1.35
N VAL A 139 -12.79 -0.79 -0.10
CA VAL A 139 -11.38 -0.81 0.29
C VAL A 139 -10.80 -2.22 0.12
N PRO A 140 -9.60 -2.38 -0.46
CA PRO A 140 -9.02 -3.70 -0.75
C PRO A 140 -9.06 -4.69 0.43
N ILE A 141 -8.50 -4.34 1.58
CA ILE A 141 -8.50 -5.22 2.77
C ILE A 141 -9.91 -5.59 3.22
N GLY A 142 -10.86 -4.66 3.12
CA GLY A 142 -12.27 -4.90 3.46
C GLY A 142 -12.90 -5.93 2.52
N LYS A 143 -12.65 -5.83 1.21
CA LYS A 143 -13.12 -6.79 0.20
C LYS A 143 -12.56 -8.18 0.45
N TYR A 144 -11.27 -8.29 0.70
CA TYR A 144 -10.61 -9.56 1.02
C TYR A 144 -11.14 -10.18 2.32
N ALA A 145 -11.30 -9.38 3.38
CA ALA A 145 -11.83 -9.85 4.66
C ALA A 145 -13.29 -10.30 4.53
N LYS A 146 -14.14 -9.57 3.79
CA LYS A 146 -15.52 -9.97 3.49
C LYS A 146 -15.54 -11.33 2.79
N ALA A 147 -14.72 -11.54 1.78
CA ALA A 147 -14.62 -12.81 1.07
C ALA A 147 -14.19 -13.95 2.02
N ALA A 148 -13.15 -13.72 2.83
CA ALA A 148 -12.67 -14.71 3.79
C ALA A 148 -13.72 -15.07 4.86
N LEU A 149 -14.37 -14.08 5.46
CA LEU A 149 -15.41 -14.29 6.47
C LEU A 149 -16.67 -14.95 5.89
N THR A 150 -16.98 -14.66 4.62
CA THR A 150 -18.06 -15.35 3.90
C THR A 150 -17.73 -16.81 3.67
N SER A 151 -16.50 -17.10 3.20
CA SER A 151 -16.01 -18.48 3.01
C SER A 151 -16.01 -19.28 4.32
N LEU A 152 -15.80 -18.62 5.45
CA LEU A 152 -15.82 -19.22 6.79
C LEU A 152 -17.23 -19.33 7.40
N GLY A 153 -18.27 -18.78 6.75
CA GLY A 153 -19.65 -18.83 7.23
C GLY A 153 -20.02 -17.82 8.34
N VAL A 154 -19.11 -16.87 8.67
CA VAL A 154 -19.31 -15.95 9.82
C VAL A 154 -19.60 -14.50 9.42
N TRP A 155 -19.64 -14.17 8.11
CA TRP A 155 -19.86 -12.79 7.66
C TRP A 155 -21.17 -12.20 8.14
N SER A 156 -22.28 -12.92 7.99
CA SER A 156 -23.62 -12.46 8.36
C SER A 156 -23.78 -12.13 9.85
N GLU A 157 -22.97 -12.75 10.70
CA GLU A 157 -22.99 -12.51 12.15
C GLU A 157 -22.33 -11.18 12.54
N VAL A 158 -21.37 -10.69 11.74
CA VAL A 158 -20.55 -9.52 12.08
C VAL A 158 -20.74 -8.32 11.16
N GLU A 159 -21.39 -8.46 10.00
CA GLU A 159 -21.51 -7.36 9.03
C GLU A 159 -22.18 -6.09 9.58
N LYS A 160 -23.10 -6.25 10.57
CA LYS A 160 -23.81 -5.15 11.24
C LYS A 160 -23.03 -4.57 12.42
N THR A 161 -21.97 -5.25 12.86
CA THR A 161 -21.13 -4.85 14.00
C THR A 161 -19.76 -4.35 13.58
N LEU A 162 -19.59 -3.93 12.33
CA LEU A 162 -18.33 -3.36 11.85
C LEU A 162 -18.16 -1.91 12.32
N THR A 163 -16.94 -1.55 12.72
CA THR A 163 -16.46 -0.17 12.64
C THR A 163 -15.73 -0.03 11.31
N ARG A 164 -16.42 0.61 10.35
CA ARG A 164 -15.91 0.77 8.99
C ARG A 164 -14.95 1.95 8.94
N SER A 165 -13.72 1.74 8.52
CA SER A 165 -12.72 2.78 8.35
C SER A 165 -12.43 3.05 6.88
N GLU A 166 -11.80 4.20 6.62
CA GLU A 166 -11.45 4.63 5.28
C GLU A 166 -10.29 3.85 4.64
N ASN A 167 -9.39 3.29 5.46
CA ASN A 167 -8.25 2.47 5.03
C ASN A 167 -7.83 1.51 6.14
N VAL A 168 -6.87 0.60 5.83
CA VAL A 168 -6.40 -0.42 6.77
C VAL A 168 -5.71 0.18 8.00
N ARG A 169 -4.99 1.30 7.84
CA ARG A 169 -4.27 1.93 8.96
C ARG A 169 -5.22 2.58 9.96
N ALA A 170 -6.32 3.13 9.49
CA ALA A 170 -7.39 3.61 10.38
C ALA A 170 -8.02 2.45 11.16
N SER A 171 -8.25 1.27 10.54
CA SER A 171 -8.70 0.07 11.29
C SER A 171 -7.67 -0.37 12.34
N LEU A 172 -6.39 -0.40 11.97
CA LEU A 172 -5.31 -0.79 12.88
C LEU A 172 -5.24 0.11 14.12
N VAL A 173 -5.38 1.42 13.95
CA VAL A 173 -5.37 2.41 15.03
C VAL A 173 -6.51 2.17 16.03
N LEU A 174 -7.72 1.81 15.57
CA LEU A 174 -8.85 1.50 16.45
C LEU A 174 -8.53 0.31 17.38
N VAL A 175 -7.89 -0.73 16.84
CA VAL A 175 -7.46 -1.88 17.64
C VAL A 175 -6.31 -1.50 18.58
N ALA A 176 -5.32 -0.78 18.08
CA ALA A 176 -4.14 -0.35 18.85
C ALA A 176 -4.49 0.54 20.06
N ARG A 177 -5.63 1.24 19.98
CA ARG A 177 -6.17 2.09 21.06
C ARG A 177 -7.16 1.35 21.97
N GLY A 178 -7.48 0.08 21.67
CA GLY A 178 -8.49 -0.67 22.40
C GLY A 178 -9.94 -0.20 22.15
N GLU A 179 -10.17 0.65 21.14
CA GLU A 179 -11.50 1.12 20.74
C GLU A 179 -12.34 0.01 20.12
N THR A 180 -11.68 -1.01 19.58
CA THR A 180 -12.29 -2.25 19.12
C THR A 180 -11.51 -3.46 19.65
N PRO A 181 -12.21 -4.54 20.10
CA PRO A 181 -11.54 -5.72 20.65
C PRO A 181 -10.79 -6.53 19.60
N LEU A 182 -11.21 -6.44 18.34
CA LEU A 182 -10.66 -7.18 17.20
C LEU A 182 -10.64 -6.30 15.94
N GLY A 183 -9.72 -6.62 15.03
CA GLY A 183 -9.67 -6.07 13.69
C GLY A 183 -9.06 -7.02 12.69
N ILE A 184 -9.30 -6.78 11.40
CA ILE A 184 -8.67 -7.50 10.31
C ILE A 184 -7.82 -6.51 9.52
N VAL A 185 -6.53 -6.82 9.43
CA VAL A 185 -5.48 -6.00 8.78
C VAL A 185 -4.55 -6.90 7.98
N TYR A 186 -3.59 -6.33 7.26
CA TYR A 186 -2.51 -7.13 6.67
C TYR A 186 -1.44 -7.48 7.71
N ALA A 187 -0.74 -8.59 7.48
CA ALA A 187 0.36 -9.02 8.35
C ALA A 187 1.46 -7.96 8.48
N THR A 188 1.74 -7.24 7.41
CA THR A 188 2.71 -6.13 7.41
C THR A 188 2.28 -4.95 8.27
N ASP A 189 0.97 -4.65 8.30
CA ASP A 189 0.41 -3.59 9.17
C ASP A 189 0.53 -3.98 10.64
N ALA A 190 0.18 -5.24 10.97
CA ALA A 190 0.33 -5.76 12.33
C ALA A 190 1.80 -5.78 12.79
N LYS A 191 2.74 -6.09 11.87
CA LYS A 191 4.18 -6.04 12.15
C LYS A 191 4.69 -4.63 12.44
N ALA A 192 4.09 -3.62 11.85
CA ALA A 192 4.46 -2.21 12.01
C ALA A 192 3.90 -1.57 13.29
N GLU A 193 2.92 -2.20 13.98
CA GLU A 193 2.24 -1.62 15.15
C GLU A 193 2.38 -2.52 16.39
N HIS A 194 3.24 -2.13 17.31
CA HIS A 194 3.54 -2.90 18.53
C HIS A 194 2.39 -2.96 19.55
N LYS A 195 1.36 -2.11 19.42
CA LYS A 195 0.20 -2.09 20.32
C LYS A 195 -0.88 -3.09 19.92
N VAL A 196 -0.65 -3.87 18.87
CA VAL A 196 -1.51 -4.99 18.50
C VAL A 196 -0.73 -6.30 18.51
N LYS A 197 -1.47 -7.40 18.65
CA LYS A 197 -0.94 -8.76 18.45
C LYS A 197 -1.78 -9.50 17.42
N VAL A 198 -1.12 -10.34 16.66
CA VAL A 198 -1.79 -11.28 15.74
C VAL A 198 -2.35 -12.45 16.55
N LEU A 199 -3.63 -12.72 16.40
CA LEU A 199 -4.28 -13.89 16.97
C LEU A 199 -4.14 -15.10 16.03
N ASP A 200 -4.42 -14.88 14.73
CA ASP A 200 -4.30 -15.92 13.70
C ASP A 200 -4.24 -15.30 12.30
N SER A 201 -3.86 -16.10 11.32
CA SER A 201 -3.76 -15.71 9.91
C SER A 201 -4.83 -16.39 9.06
N PHE A 202 -5.44 -15.67 8.13
CA PHE A 202 -6.38 -16.24 7.18
C PHE A 202 -5.64 -17.08 6.13
N ALA A 203 -6.14 -18.29 5.88
CA ALA A 203 -5.60 -19.12 4.82
C ALA A 203 -5.80 -18.48 3.44
N ALA A 204 -4.80 -18.57 2.57
CA ALA A 204 -4.83 -17.97 1.24
C ALA A 204 -5.98 -18.48 0.34
N SER A 205 -6.54 -19.66 0.64
CA SER A 205 -7.69 -20.23 -0.09
C SER A 205 -9.04 -19.56 0.25
N LEU A 206 -9.11 -18.73 1.28
CA LEU A 206 -10.36 -18.11 1.76
C LEU A 206 -10.73 -16.83 1.02
N HIS A 207 -9.80 -16.27 0.27
CA HIS A 207 -9.97 -15.01 -0.46
C HIS A 207 -9.10 -14.98 -1.73
N PRO A 208 -9.37 -14.09 -2.69
CA PRO A 208 -8.46 -13.89 -3.83
C PRO A 208 -7.04 -13.51 -3.35
N PRO A 209 -5.98 -13.82 -4.13
CA PRO A 209 -4.61 -13.43 -3.80
C PRO A 209 -4.49 -11.92 -3.53
N VAL A 210 -3.78 -11.56 -2.45
CA VAL A 210 -3.52 -10.16 -2.11
C VAL A 210 -2.27 -9.72 -2.85
N VAL A 211 -2.46 -9.18 -4.05
CA VAL A 211 -1.39 -8.70 -4.92
C VAL A 211 -1.37 -7.18 -4.93
N TYR A 212 -0.18 -6.60 -4.89
CA TYR A 212 0.06 -5.17 -5.00
C TYR A 212 0.67 -4.84 -6.36
N PRO A 213 -0.13 -4.47 -7.35
CA PRO A 213 0.38 -3.95 -8.61
C PRO A 213 0.82 -2.50 -8.48
N GLY A 214 1.84 -2.15 -9.26
CA GLY A 214 2.29 -0.78 -9.47
C GLY A 214 2.33 -0.45 -10.96
N ALA A 215 2.06 0.80 -11.32
CA ALA A 215 2.14 1.28 -12.70
C ALA A 215 2.43 2.78 -12.77
N VAL A 216 2.96 3.24 -13.89
CA VAL A 216 3.07 4.66 -14.23
C VAL A 216 1.72 5.16 -14.74
N VAL A 217 1.30 6.36 -14.32
CA VAL A 217 0.07 7.00 -14.78
C VAL A 217 0.23 7.50 -16.22
N ALA A 218 -0.84 7.47 -17.01
CA ALA A 218 -0.84 7.90 -18.41
C ALA A 218 -0.35 9.35 -18.55
N GLY A 219 0.51 9.60 -19.56
CA GLY A 219 1.12 10.91 -19.78
C GLY A 219 2.26 11.25 -18.81
N ARG A 220 2.58 10.37 -17.84
CA ARG A 220 3.65 10.57 -16.86
C ARG A 220 4.89 9.70 -17.11
N LEU A 221 4.87 8.88 -18.16
CA LEU A 221 6.01 8.04 -18.51
C LEU A 221 7.19 8.90 -19.01
N ASN A 222 8.31 8.80 -18.31
CA ASN A 222 9.56 9.44 -18.61
C ASN A 222 10.71 8.61 -17.99
N PRO A 223 11.99 8.89 -18.28
CA PRO A 223 13.09 8.11 -17.74
C PRO A 223 13.14 8.01 -16.21
N ALA A 224 12.63 9.02 -15.50
CA ALA A 224 12.61 9.00 -14.02
C ALA A 224 11.55 8.07 -13.46
N THR A 225 10.32 8.15 -13.97
CA THR A 225 9.20 7.30 -13.54
C THR A 225 9.40 5.85 -13.96
N GLN A 226 9.99 5.62 -15.14
CA GLN A 226 10.39 4.28 -15.57
C GLN A 226 11.46 3.69 -14.64
N ALA A 227 12.50 4.46 -14.32
CA ALA A 227 13.55 4.01 -13.40
C ALA A 227 13.00 3.67 -12.01
N LEU A 228 12.03 4.45 -11.49
CA LEU A 228 11.43 4.16 -10.19
C LEU A 228 10.59 2.87 -10.22
N ILE A 229 9.73 2.68 -11.23
CA ILE A 229 8.90 1.46 -11.29
C ILE A 229 9.77 0.20 -11.51
N ASP A 230 10.83 0.30 -12.28
CA ASP A 230 11.78 -0.80 -12.48
C ASP A 230 12.58 -1.08 -11.19
N TYR A 231 13.02 -0.04 -10.47
CA TYR A 231 13.66 -0.18 -9.17
C TYR A 231 12.74 -0.90 -8.17
N LEU A 232 11.47 -0.50 -8.06
CA LEU A 232 10.50 -1.10 -7.12
C LEU A 232 10.26 -2.59 -7.38
N GLY A 233 10.41 -3.06 -8.62
CA GLY A 233 10.39 -4.48 -8.99
C GLY A 233 11.76 -5.17 -8.94
N GLY A 234 12.83 -4.41 -8.72
CA GLY A 234 14.22 -4.90 -8.75
C GLY A 234 14.66 -5.60 -7.46
N PRO A 235 15.85 -6.23 -7.48
CA PRO A 235 16.33 -7.09 -6.38
C PRO A 235 16.53 -6.32 -5.07
N GLU A 236 16.98 -5.09 -5.12
CA GLU A 236 17.22 -4.27 -3.95
C GLU A 236 15.91 -3.88 -3.24
N ALA A 237 14.91 -3.41 -4.01
CA ALA A 237 13.60 -3.13 -3.46
C ALA A 237 12.93 -4.40 -2.89
N ARG A 238 13.12 -5.56 -3.54
CA ARG A 238 12.63 -6.85 -3.04
C ARG A 238 13.19 -7.18 -1.67
N ALA A 239 14.47 -6.94 -1.42
CA ALA A 239 15.07 -7.15 -0.10
C ALA A 239 14.40 -6.27 0.98
N ILE A 240 14.10 -5.01 0.64
CA ILE A 240 13.37 -4.09 1.53
C ILE A 240 11.94 -4.59 1.75
N TRP A 241 11.21 -4.95 0.70
CA TRP A 241 9.85 -5.49 0.85
C TRP A 241 9.80 -6.70 1.79
N ILE A 242 10.72 -7.67 1.62
CA ILE A 242 10.83 -8.86 2.49
C ILE A 242 11.14 -8.47 3.94
N LYS A 243 12.05 -7.53 4.17
CA LYS A 243 12.38 -7.01 5.51
C LYS A 243 11.13 -6.55 6.26
N TYR A 244 10.18 -5.92 5.57
CA TYR A 244 8.92 -5.44 6.14
C TYR A 244 7.82 -6.51 6.20
N GLY A 245 8.06 -7.72 5.67
CA GLY A 245 7.15 -8.85 5.79
C GLY A 245 6.26 -9.10 4.57
N PHE A 246 6.50 -8.40 3.47
CA PHE A 246 5.83 -8.72 2.21
C PHE A 246 6.42 -9.98 1.57
N GLY A 247 5.57 -10.76 0.89
CA GLY A 247 6.02 -11.74 -0.10
C GLY A 247 6.30 -11.05 -1.45
N ILE A 248 7.09 -11.70 -2.30
CA ILE A 248 7.35 -11.21 -3.67
C ILE A 248 6.33 -11.82 -4.62
N ALA A 249 5.69 -10.98 -5.44
CA ALA A 249 4.82 -11.44 -6.50
C ALA A 249 5.63 -12.21 -7.57
N ARG A 250 5.06 -13.31 -8.06
CA ARG A 250 5.64 -14.14 -9.14
C ARG A 250 5.19 -13.67 -10.50
#